data_10c2e8930fd0fc1e946fd5898549f0ad
#
_entry.id   10c2e8930fd0fc1e946fd5898549f0ad
#
_cell.length_a   1.000
_cell.length_b   1.000
_cell.length_c   1.000
_cell.angle_alpha   90.00
_cell.angle_beta   90.00
_cell.angle_gamma   90.00
#
_symmetry.space_group_name_H-M   'P 1'
#
loop_
_entity.id
_entity.type
_entity.pdbx_description
1 polymer ?
#
loop_
_entity_poly.entity_id
_entity_poly.type
_entity_poly.pdbx_seq_one_letter_code
_entity_poly.pdbx_strand_id
1 'polypeptide(L)'
;LQWESGNRKPETGNRKPVTGKRKPEYGYRVPEILLFMQQGVIKGGLISSPTLEKAKELGYKELLNLGEIKYRYPGTALVTTGSFIKNRPQTLNRFLKATLEGIKYAKANPDFTVRVLGKYTRNTDTRLLNSAFKSYVLGYIRDVPTITQPEMESVLEYIAARNPKVKTADP
;
A
#
# COMPACT_ATOMS: atom_id res chain seq x y z
N LEU A 1 -9.37 0.00 28.24
CA LEU A 1 -9.57 0.94 27.14
C LEU A 1 -10.63 0.35 26.22
N GLN A 2 -11.89 0.78 26.40
CA GLN A 2 -13.01 0.43 25.56
C GLN A 2 -12.83 1.15 24.21
N TRP A 3 -12.75 0.39 23.12
CA TRP A 3 -12.88 0.88 21.76
C TRP A 3 -14.39 0.94 21.45
N GLU A 4 -14.98 2.13 21.48
CA GLU A 4 -16.27 2.34 20.87
C GLU A 4 -16.13 2.28 19.36
N SER A 5 -16.58 1.17 18.79
CA SER A 5 -16.78 1.04 17.36
C SER A 5 -17.96 1.94 16.95
N GLY A 6 -17.63 3.14 16.49
CA GLY A 6 -18.60 4.02 15.87
C GLY A 6 -19.23 3.31 14.66
N ASN A 7 -20.45 2.86 14.82
CA ASN A 7 -21.31 2.29 13.78
C ASN A 7 -21.65 3.38 12.76
N ARG A 8 -20.77 3.65 11.80
CA ARG A 8 -21.16 4.36 10.59
C ARG A 8 -21.89 3.36 9.69
N LYS A 9 -23.23 3.50 9.65
CA LYS A 9 -24.05 2.83 8.63
C LYS A 9 -23.47 3.14 7.26
N PRO A 10 -23.34 2.15 6.35
CA PRO A 10 -23.00 2.45 4.96
C PRO A 10 -24.14 3.29 4.39
N GLU A 11 -23.83 4.51 3.97
CA GLU A 11 -24.74 5.31 3.17
C GLU A 11 -24.99 4.58 1.85
N THR A 12 -26.12 3.90 1.73
CA THR A 12 -26.65 3.43 0.47
C THR A 12 -27.18 4.63 -0.32
N GLY A 13 -26.28 5.53 -0.68
CA GLY A 13 -26.57 6.62 -1.59
C GLY A 13 -26.63 6.06 -3.00
N ASN A 14 -27.81 6.16 -3.60
CA ASN A 14 -28.09 5.93 -5.01
C ASN A 14 -27.15 6.77 -5.89
N ARG A 15 -25.95 6.25 -6.20
CA ARG A 15 -24.98 6.93 -7.08
C ARG A 15 -25.52 6.79 -8.50
N LYS A 16 -26.10 7.87 -9.03
CA LYS A 16 -26.41 8.01 -10.45
C LYS A 16 -25.18 7.66 -11.29
N PRO A 17 -25.33 6.96 -12.43
CA PRO A 17 -24.21 6.70 -13.33
C PRO A 17 -23.57 8.02 -13.74
N VAL A 18 -22.26 8.11 -13.61
CA VAL A 18 -21.49 9.31 -13.97
C VAL A 18 -21.41 9.39 -15.50
N THR A 19 -22.44 9.93 -16.13
CA THR A 19 -22.45 10.35 -17.51
C THR A 19 -21.95 11.80 -17.54
N GLY A 20 -20.66 12.00 -17.61
CA GLY A 20 -20.07 13.33 -17.75
C GLY A 20 -18.57 13.27 -17.54
N LYS A 21 -17.81 13.85 -18.49
CA LYS A 21 -16.35 13.97 -18.48
C LYS A 21 -15.86 14.84 -17.31
N ARG A 22 -15.99 14.38 -16.08
CA ARG A 22 -15.25 14.96 -14.96
C ARG A 22 -13.91 14.26 -14.89
N LYS A 23 -12.83 15.01 -15.10
CA LYS A 23 -11.49 14.55 -14.67
C LYS A 23 -11.59 14.26 -13.18
N PRO A 24 -11.23 13.07 -12.70
CA PRO A 24 -11.28 12.77 -11.28
C PRO A 24 -10.26 13.66 -10.57
N GLU A 25 -10.73 14.41 -9.61
CA GLU A 25 -9.93 15.30 -8.78
C GLU A 25 -9.10 14.51 -7.75
N TYR A 26 -9.39 13.21 -7.59
CA TYR A 26 -8.72 12.27 -6.69
C TYR A 26 -8.43 10.96 -7.42
N GLY A 27 -7.27 10.36 -7.10
CA GLY A 27 -6.82 9.11 -7.73
C GLY A 27 -7.80 7.96 -7.53
N TYR A 28 -7.98 7.15 -8.57
CA TYR A 28 -8.76 5.91 -8.51
C TYR A 28 -8.09 4.88 -7.62
N ARG A 29 -8.89 4.04 -6.94
CA ARG A 29 -8.35 2.86 -6.28
C ARG A 29 -7.87 1.85 -7.34
N VAL A 30 -6.83 1.08 -7.01
CA VAL A 30 -6.19 0.16 -7.97
C VAL A 30 -7.17 -0.76 -8.71
N PRO A 31 -8.19 -1.37 -8.07
CA PRO A 31 -9.18 -2.17 -8.80
C PRO A 31 -10.05 -1.36 -9.77
N GLU A 32 -10.32 -0.09 -9.45
CA GLU A 32 -11.10 0.81 -10.31
C GLU A 32 -10.31 1.19 -11.57
N ILE A 33 -8.98 1.31 -11.47
CA ILE A 33 -8.11 1.56 -12.63
C ILE A 33 -8.28 0.45 -13.66
N LEU A 34 -8.20 -0.81 -13.23
CA LEU A 34 -8.37 -1.95 -14.13
C LEU A 34 -9.76 -1.97 -14.78
N LEU A 35 -10.80 -1.69 -14.01
CA LEU A 35 -12.17 -1.60 -14.52
C LEU A 35 -12.29 -0.53 -15.62
N PHE A 36 -11.73 0.66 -15.40
CA PHE A 36 -11.77 1.74 -16.40
C PHE A 36 -10.92 1.44 -17.65
N MET A 37 -9.82 0.70 -17.48
CA MET A 37 -9.05 0.17 -18.62
C MET A 37 -9.89 -0.81 -19.45
N GLN A 38 -10.61 -1.74 -18.81
CA GLN A 38 -11.49 -2.70 -19.48
C GLN A 38 -12.65 -2.00 -20.22
N GLN A 39 -13.18 -0.92 -19.66
CA GLN A 39 -14.22 -0.11 -20.28
C GLN A 39 -13.68 0.84 -21.37
N GLY A 40 -12.37 0.89 -21.60
CA GLY A 40 -11.75 1.79 -22.57
C GLY A 40 -11.76 3.27 -22.16
N VAL A 41 -12.17 3.58 -20.92
CA VAL A 41 -12.23 4.96 -20.39
C VAL A 41 -10.82 5.53 -20.23
N ILE A 42 -9.87 4.70 -19.81
CA ILE A 42 -8.44 5.03 -19.72
C ILE A 42 -7.61 4.00 -20.49
N LYS A 43 -6.47 4.43 -21.01
CA LYS A 43 -5.61 3.59 -21.85
C LYS A 43 -4.48 2.91 -21.07
N GLY A 44 -4.24 3.31 -19.85
CA GLY A 44 -3.24 2.74 -18.96
C GLY A 44 -3.36 3.30 -17.55
N GLY A 45 -2.68 2.71 -16.59
CA GLY A 45 -2.70 3.14 -15.21
C GLY A 45 -1.64 2.49 -14.36
N LEU A 46 -1.45 3.01 -13.16
CA LEU A 46 -0.57 2.43 -12.16
C LEU A 46 -1.32 1.34 -11.39
N ILE A 47 -0.86 0.12 -11.51
CA ILE A 47 -1.50 -1.06 -10.93
C ILE A 47 -0.50 -1.81 -10.06
N SER A 48 -0.95 -2.36 -8.95
CA SER A 48 -0.16 -3.20 -8.05
C SER A 48 -0.84 -4.56 -7.84
N SER A 49 -0.09 -5.55 -7.37
CA SER A 49 -0.66 -6.86 -7.01
C SER A 49 -1.74 -6.74 -5.92
N PRO A 50 -2.79 -7.58 -5.93
CA PRO A 50 -3.04 -8.67 -6.86
C PRO A 50 -3.72 -8.24 -8.17
N THR A 51 -4.02 -6.97 -8.37
CA THR A 51 -4.71 -6.46 -9.57
C THR A 51 -3.82 -6.53 -10.81
N LEU A 52 -2.49 -6.44 -10.64
CA LEU A 52 -1.52 -6.56 -11.72
C LEU A 52 -1.60 -7.94 -12.41
N GLU A 53 -1.66 -9.00 -11.63
CA GLU A 53 -1.77 -10.35 -12.14
C GLU A 53 -3.06 -10.52 -12.96
N LYS A 54 -4.17 -9.97 -12.45
CA LYS A 54 -5.43 -9.97 -13.18
C LYS A 54 -5.37 -9.17 -14.47
N ALA A 55 -4.68 -8.04 -14.48
CA ALA A 55 -4.48 -7.25 -15.69
C ALA A 55 -3.68 -8.04 -16.76
N LYS A 56 -2.61 -8.73 -16.34
CA LYS A 56 -1.81 -9.60 -17.24
C LYS A 56 -2.65 -10.73 -17.83
N GLU A 57 -3.52 -11.37 -17.06
CA GLU A 57 -4.44 -12.40 -17.54
C GLU A 57 -5.42 -11.88 -18.59
N LEU A 58 -5.84 -10.63 -18.45
CA LEU A 58 -6.70 -9.96 -19.43
C LEU A 58 -5.95 -9.43 -20.66
N GLY A 59 -4.66 -9.73 -20.79
CA GLY A 59 -3.83 -9.37 -21.94
C GLY A 59 -3.22 -7.97 -21.89
N TYR A 60 -3.34 -7.25 -20.77
CA TYR A 60 -2.65 -5.97 -20.60
C TYR A 60 -1.15 -6.17 -20.42
N LYS A 61 -0.37 -5.27 -21.03
CA LYS A 61 1.10 -5.31 -20.96
C LYS A 61 1.60 -4.42 -19.83
N GLU A 62 2.54 -4.93 -19.06
CA GLU A 62 3.34 -4.15 -18.13
C GLU A 62 4.38 -3.36 -18.94
N LEU A 63 4.28 -2.04 -18.93
CA LEU A 63 5.20 -1.17 -19.67
C LEU A 63 6.43 -0.82 -18.84
N LEU A 64 6.30 -0.80 -17.51
CA LEU A 64 7.35 -0.43 -16.59
C LEU A 64 7.10 -1.07 -15.23
N ASN A 65 8.09 -1.79 -14.72
CA ASN A 65 8.08 -2.31 -13.37
C ASN A 65 8.77 -1.32 -12.42
N LEU A 66 7.99 -0.64 -11.59
CA LEU A 66 8.54 0.34 -10.64
C LEU A 66 9.43 -0.31 -9.57
N GLY A 67 9.25 -1.60 -9.30
CA GLY A 67 10.11 -2.34 -8.37
C GLY A 67 11.54 -2.56 -8.89
N GLU A 68 11.75 -2.49 -10.21
CA GLU A 68 13.07 -2.63 -10.85
C GLU A 68 13.81 -1.29 -10.98
N ILE A 69 13.10 -0.18 -10.79
CA ILE A 69 13.71 1.14 -10.78
C ILE A 69 14.49 1.29 -9.47
N LYS A 70 15.76 1.67 -9.57
CA LYS A 70 16.64 1.93 -8.42
C LYS A 70 16.26 3.22 -7.65
N TYR A 71 14.99 3.60 -7.69
CA TYR A 71 14.48 4.75 -6.94
C TYR A 71 14.11 4.32 -5.52
N ARG A 72 14.85 4.83 -4.55
CA ARG A 72 14.66 4.49 -3.14
C ARG A 72 13.57 5.39 -2.55
N TYR A 73 12.41 4.81 -2.32
CA TYR A 73 11.27 5.52 -1.74
C TYR A 73 10.54 4.60 -0.74
N PRO A 74 10.31 5.03 0.51
CA PRO A 74 9.55 4.24 1.46
C PRO A 74 8.07 4.22 1.05
N GLY A 75 7.57 3.04 0.65
CA GLY A 75 6.18 2.88 0.22
C GLY A 75 5.17 2.98 1.36
N THR A 76 5.57 2.49 2.55
CA THR A 76 4.73 2.49 3.76
C THR A 76 5.62 2.64 4.98
N ALA A 77 5.22 3.46 5.93
CA ALA A 77 5.95 3.68 7.16
C ALA A 77 5.02 3.65 8.39
N LEU A 78 5.57 3.20 9.51
CA LEU A 78 4.97 3.39 10.83
C LEU A 78 5.41 4.76 11.35
N VAL A 79 4.44 5.60 11.70
CA VAL A 79 4.71 6.94 12.20
C VAL A 79 4.12 7.13 13.60
N THR A 80 4.80 7.92 14.42
CA THR A 80 4.32 8.31 15.74
C THR A 80 4.85 9.70 16.09
N THR A 81 4.38 10.27 17.19
CA THR A 81 4.82 11.58 17.66
C THR A 81 6.08 11.50 18.52
N GLY A 82 6.92 12.55 18.51
CA GLY A 82 8.08 12.62 19.39
C GLY A 82 7.71 12.54 20.87
N SER A 83 6.55 13.09 21.27
CA SER A 83 6.04 12.96 22.65
C SER A 83 5.70 11.52 23.01
N PHE A 84 5.15 10.73 22.08
CA PHE A 84 4.88 9.30 22.33
C PHE A 84 6.17 8.51 22.49
N ILE A 85 7.19 8.81 21.67
CA ILE A 85 8.51 8.17 21.79
C ILE A 85 9.11 8.42 23.19
N LYS A 86 9.06 9.66 23.67
CA LYS A 86 9.60 10.04 24.99
C LYS A 86 8.82 9.47 26.15
N ASN A 87 7.48 9.52 26.08
CA ASN A 87 6.62 9.16 27.21
C ASN A 87 6.22 7.71 27.28
N ARG A 88 6.34 6.96 26.16
CA ARG A 88 5.91 5.55 26.05
C ARG A 88 6.91 4.66 25.33
N PRO A 89 8.22 4.74 25.64
CA PRO A 89 9.26 3.99 24.92
C PRO A 89 9.07 2.46 25.01
N GLN A 90 8.62 1.96 26.16
CA GLN A 90 8.39 0.51 26.33
C GLN A 90 7.22 0.02 25.46
N THR A 91 6.15 0.81 25.34
CA THR A 91 5.01 0.47 24.49
C THR A 91 5.43 0.44 23.03
N LEU A 92 6.20 1.45 22.59
CA LEU A 92 6.74 1.50 21.24
C LEU A 92 7.63 0.29 20.94
N ASN A 93 8.56 -0.04 21.84
CA ASN A 93 9.45 -1.18 21.68
C ASN A 93 8.69 -2.51 21.58
N ARG A 94 7.66 -2.71 22.40
CA ARG A 94 6.80 -3.91 22.33
C ARG A 94 6.06 -3.98 20.99
N PHE A 95 5.55 -2.86 20.52
CA PHE A 95 4.86 -2.77 19.23
C PHE A 95 5.80 -3.10 18.06
N LEU A 96 7.00 -2.52 18.05
CA LEU A 96 8.01 -2.81 17.02
C LEU A 96 8.44 -4.28 17.04
N LYS A 97 8.69 -4.86 18.21
CA LYS A 97 9.00 -6.29 18.34
C LYS A 97 7.89 -7.15 17.79
N ALA A 98 6.63 -6.91 18.17
CA ALA A 98 5.49 -7.66 17.67
C ALA A 98 5.34 -7.53 16.15
N THR A 99 5.64 -6.35 15.58
CA THR A 99 5.63 -6.13 14.13
C THR A 99 6.70 -6.98 13.44
N LEU A 100 7.94 -7.00 13.97
CA LEU A 100 9.03 -7.80 13.42
C LEU A 100 8.75 -9.30 13.53
N GLU A 101 8.21 -9.74 14.64
CA GLU A 101 7.78 -11.13 14.83
C GLU A 101 6.67 -11.50 13.85
N GLY A 102 5.70 -10.61 13.63
CA GLY A 102 4.65 -10.79 12.64
C GLY A 102 5.18 -10.91 11.21
N ILE A 103 6.15 -10.08 10.82
CA ILE A 103 6.82 -10.17 9.51
C ILE A 103 7.53 -11.52 9.36
N LYS A 104 8.32 -11.91 10.35
CA LYS A 104 9.04 -13.18 10.36
C LYS A 104 8.08 -14.36 10.28
N TYR A 105 7.02 -14.33 11.06
CA TYR A 105 6.00 -15.38 11.06
C TYR A 105 5.28 -15.47 9.71
N ALA A 106 4.90 -14.33 9.13
CA ALA A 106 4.24 -14.28 7.83
C ALA A 106 5.10 -14.89 6.73
N LYS A 107 6.41 -14.61 6.70
CA LYS A 107 7.33 -15.18 5.71
C LYS A 107 7.54 -16.68 5.91
N ALA A 108 7.59 -17.14 7.16
CA ALA A 108 7.83 -18.54 7.49
C ALA A 108 6.58 -19.43 7.34
N ASN A 109 5.38 -18.84 7.25
CA ASN A 109 4.11 -19.57 7.22
C ASN A 109 3.24 -19.16 6.01
N PRO A 110 3.59 -19.60 4.78
CA PRO A 110 2.91 -19.19 3.55
C PRO A 110 1.40 -19.44 3.57
N ASP A 111 0.98 -20.66 3.92
CA ASP A 111 -0.44 -21.05 3.90
C ASP A 111 -1.28 -20.23 4.86
N PHE A 112 -0.75 -19.95 6.05
CA PHE A 112 -1.41 -19.07 7.01
C PHE A 112 -1.53 -17.66 6.44
N THR A 113 -0.45 -17.13 5.90
CA THR A 113 -0.39 -15.76 5.37
C THR A 113 -1.31 -15.58 4.17
N VAL A 114 -1.36 -16.55 3.27
CA VAL A 114 -2.28 -16.54 2.12
C VAL A 114 -3.74 -16.52 2.59
N ARG A 115 -4.10 -17.34 3.61
CA ARG A 115 -5.46 -17.28 4.20
C ARG A 115 -5.77 -15.91 4.81
N VAL A 116 -4.81 -15.32 5.53
CA VAL A 116 -4.97 -13.98 6.12
C VAL A 116 -5.12 -12.91 5.03
N LEU A 117 -4.30 -12.96 3.99
CA LEU A 117 -4.45 -12.08 2.83
C LEU A 117 -5.85 -12.20 2.22
N GLY A 118 -6.33 -13.42 1.98
CA GLY A 118 -7.67 -13.67 1.44
C GLY A 118 -8.75 -13.05 2.29
N LYS A 119 -8.69 -13.20 3.61
CA LYS A 119 -9.63 -12.62 4.56
C LYS A 119 -9.68 -11.08 4.47
N TYR A 120 -8.53 -10.42 4.51
CA TYR A 120 -8.47 -8.96 4.56
C TYR A 120 -8.66 -8.28 3.19
N THR A 121 -8.24 -8.95 2.10
CA THR A 121 -8.49 -8.45 0.74
C THR A 121 -9.86 -8.85 0.20
N ARG A 122 -10.60 -9.71 0.91
CA ARG A 122 -11.88 -10.31 0.48
C ARG A 122 -11.74 -11.00 -0.88
N ASN A 123 -10.61 -11.62 -1.12
CA ASN A 123 -10.29 -12.35 -2.33
C ASN A 123 -10.21 -13.84 -2.02
N THR A 124 -10.85 -14.68 -2.84
CA THR A 124 -10.86 -16.15 -2.70
C THR A 124 -10.00 -16.85 -3.74
N ASP A 125 -9.46 -16.12 -4.72
CA ASP A 125 -8.58 -16.71 -5.74
C ASP A 125 -7.21 -17.01 -5.13
N THR A 126 -7.00 -18.27 -4.76
CA THR A 126 -5.76 -18.76 -4.12
C THR A 126 -4.53 -18.51 -4.99
N ARG A 127 -4.67 -18.56 -6.32
CA ARG A 127 -3.55 -18.31 -7.25
C ARG A 127 -3.09 -16.85 -7.17
N LEU A 128 -4.04 -15.89 -7.21
CA LEU A 128 -3.73 -14.47 -7.05
C LEU A 128 -3.16 -14.16 -5.67
N LEU A 129 -3.69 -14.80 -4.63
CA LEU A 129 -3.20 -14.63 -3.26
C LEU A 129 -1.77 -15.17 -3.09
N ASN A 130 -1.45 -16.32 -3.69
CA ASN A 130 -0.09 -16.85 -3.69
C ASN A 130 0.88 -15.95 -4.48
N SER A 131 0.46 -15.38 -5.59
CA SER A 131 1.26 -14.41 -6.34
C SER A 131 1.52 -13.16 -5.52
N ALA A 132 0.50 -12.61 -4.85
CA ALA A 132 0.62 -11.48 -3.93
C ALA A 132 1.56 -11.80 -2.76
N PHE A 133 1.48 -12.99 -2.18
CA PHE A 133 2.40 -13.43 -1.13
C PHE A 133 3.85 -13.40 -1.61
N LYS A 134 4.14 -13.98 -2.79
CA LYS A 134 5.49 -14.02 -3.36
C LYS A 134 6.03 -12.61 -3.65
N SER A 135 5.24 -11.78 -4.31
CA SER A 135 5.70 -10.45 -4.72
C SER A 135 5.78 -9.47 -3.55
N TYR A 136 4.80 -9.45 -2.65
CA TYR A 136 4.77 -8.50 -1.54
C TYR A 136 5.50 -9.01 -0.31
N VAL A 137 5.09 -10.18 0.22
CA VAL A 137 5.60 -10.62 1.52
C VAL A 137 7.04 -11.07 1.40
N LEU A 138 7.39 -11.82 0.37
CA LEU A 138 8.77 -12.29 0.17
C LEU A 138 9.63 -11.27 -0.58
N GLY A 139 9.08 -10.59 -1.58
CA GLY A 139 9.85 -9.71 -2.45
C GLY A 139 10.00 -8.28 -1.93
N TYR A 140 8.97 -7.73 -1.29
CA TYR A 140 8.93 -6.30 -0.97
C TYR A 140 9.17 -6.00 0.50
N ILE A 141 8.61 -6.80 1.42
CA ILE A 141 8.76 -6.56 2.85
C ILE A 141 10.14 -7.01 3.30
N ARG A 142 10.96 -6.08 3.78
CA ARG A 142 12.26 -6.38 4.40
C ARG A 142 12.05 -7.11 5.74
N ASP A 143 13.01 -7.93 6.14
CA ASP A 143 12.95 -8.62 7.44
C ASP A 143 12.99 -7.62 8.60
N VAL A 144 13.78 -6.58 8.45
CA VAL A 144 13.78 -5.41 9.33
C VAL A 144 13.48 -4.18 8.46
N PRO A 145 12.23 -3.68 8.46
CA PRO A 145 11.82 -2.57 7.61
C PRO A 145 12.29 -1.23 8.22
N THR A 146 13.55 -0.90 8.01
CA THR A 146 14.12 0.41 8.37
C THR A 146 14.01 1.37 7.19
N ILE A 147 13.75 2.63 7.48
CA ILE A 147 13.87 3.71 6.51
C ILE A 147 15.32 4.19 6.55
N THR A 148 15.97 4.20 5.41
CA THR A 148 17.35 4.66 5.28
C THR A 148 17.41 6.15 4.97
N GLN A 149 18.53 6.80 5.27
CA GLN A 149 18.73 8.22 4.96
C GLN A 149 18.49 8.53 3.47
N PRO A 150 19.00 7.77 2.49
CA PRO A 150 18.72 8.05 1.07
C PRO A 150 17.23 7.91 0.70
N GLU A 151 16.47 7.06 1.41
CA GLU A 151 15.02 6.97 1.21
C GLU A 151 14.30 8.20 1.73
N MET A 152 14.73 8.76 2.87
CA MET A 152 14.19 10.01 3.41
C MET A 152 14.55 11.20 2.53
N GLU A 153 15.78 11.29 2.06
CA GLU A 153 16.23 12.34 1.14
C GLU A 153 15.38 12.38 -0.13
N SER A 154 15.07 11.21 -0.72
CA SER A 154 14.19 11.12 -1.88
C SER A 154 12.78 11.65 -1.60
N VAL A 155 12.24 11.39 -0.39
CA VAL A 155 10.93 11.94 0.03
C VAL A 155 11.00 13.46 0.17
N LEU A 156 12.03 13.96 0.84
CA LEU A 156 12.21 15.40 1.06
C LEU A 156 12.39 16.14 -0.26
N GLU A 157 13.16 15.61 -1.19
CA GLU A 157 13.34 16.17 -2.53
C GLU A 157 12.01 16.26 -3.29
N TYR A 158 11.22 15.18 -3.29
CA TYR A 158 9.92 15.14 -3.94
C TYR A 158 8.93 16.16 -3.34
N ILE A 159 8.93 16.29 -2.00
CA ILE A 159 8.04 17.25 -1.31
C ILE A 159 8.55 18.67 -1.50
N ALA A 160 9.86 18.91 -1.46
CA ALA A 160 10.48 20.22 -1.62
C ALA A 160 10.17 20.87 -2.98
N ALA A 161 9.98 20.04 -4.02
CA ALA A 161 9.55 20.52 -5.33
C ALA A 161 8.16 21.20 -5.30
N ARG A 162 7.33 20.84 -4.32
CA ARG A 162 5.95 21.34 -4.15
C ARG A 162 5.78 22.24 -2.91
N ASN A 163 6.64 22.11 -1.93
CA ASN A 163 6.63 22.87 -0.69
C ASN A 163 8.05 23.33 -0.31
N PRO A 164 8.42 24.57 -0.68
CA PRO A 164 9.77 25.08 -0.42
C PRO A 164 10.19 25.11 1.06
N LYS A 165 9.20 25.13 2.00
CA LYS A 165 9.49 25.11 3.44
C LYS A 165 10.15 23.81 3.92
N VAL A 166 10.07 22.76 3.13
CA VAL A 166 10.69 21.45 3.44
C VAL A 166 12.19 21.42 3.10
N LYS A 167 12.70 22.37 2.30
CA LYS A 167 14.12 22.43 1.92
C LYS A 167 15.07 22.61 3.09
N THR A 168 14.56 23.08 4.24
CA THR A 168 15.35 23.31 5.47
C THR A 168 15.08 22.22 6.52
N ALA A 169 14.31 21.19 6.20
CA ALA A 169 14.09 20.08 7.11
C ALA A 169 15.33 19.18 7.16
N ASP A 170 15.81 18.92 8.36
CA ASP A 170 16.86 17.94 8.61
C ASP A 170 16.24 16.54 8.61
N PRO A 171 16.74 15.57 7.81
CA PRO A 171 16.19 14.24 7.68
C PRO A 171 16.36 13.37 8.93
#